data_f42bc75fd3086bdd399f2f6b4d11ebdd
#
_entry.id   f42bc75fd3086bdd399f2f6b4d11ebdd
#
_cell.length_a   1.000
_cell.length_b   1.000
_cell.length_c   1.000
_cell.angle_alpha   90.00
_cell.angle_beta   90.00
_cell.angle_gamma   90.00
#
_symmetry.space_group_name_H-M   'P 1'
#
loop_
_entity.id
_entity.type
_entity.pdbx_description
1 polymer ?
#
loop_
_entity_poly.entity_id
_entity_poly.type
_entity_poly.pdbx_seq_one_letter_code
_entity_poly.pdbx_strand_id
1 'polypeptide(L)'
;MQNLVTIIIPTFNRAETLPKTLKSVQNQSHQNWECLVIDDGSEDQTEKILQEFLKDNRFRFLKRPEDRKKGAATCRNIGLENAQGDYIQFLDSDDLLAPNKLEVQLIALQENNAHLATCKWGVLRSGSGEVHIYDKLPTYHEFEDGIRLFDAFGYYFTYFPPHVYLASREVIEKSGYWNEELTLNDDGDYFSKVIFNSGRVIFCAATHVLYRRGGGERISSDYSEYGIQSFIQSWSSIDERIRENYDISNHIFVRQARRNLYSKIADKHPQLVERHQDFFDKRMSTIEYFLRKANAKIKGYL
;
A
#
# COMPACT_ATOMS: atom_id res chain seq x y z
N MET A 1 6.62 27.59 -7.32
CA MET A 1 7.50 26.50 -7.80
C MET A 1 6.64 25.26 -7.91
N GLN A 2 6.75 24.47 -8.98
CA GLN A 2 6.03 23.20 -9.05
C GLN A 2 6.67 22.26 -8.02
N ASN A 3 5.86 21.65 -7.15
CA ASN A 3 6.34 20.77 -6.10
C ASN A 3 6.94 19.46 -6.70
N LEU A 4 8.11 19.09 -6.25
CA LEU A 4 8.78 17.86 -6.68
C LEU A 4 8.09 16.63 -6.07
N VAL A 5 7.82 15.63 -6.88
CA VAL A 5 7.32 14.31 -6.42
C VAL A 5 8.43 13.29 -6.51
N THR A 6 8.77 12.62 -5.41
CA THR A 6 9.62 11.43 -5.45
C THR A 6 8.76 10.19 -5.57
N ILE A 7 9.00 9.39 -6.62
CA ILE A 7 8.38 8.09 -6.83
C ILE A 7 9.39 7.03 -6.39
N ILE A 8 8.99 6.15 -5.46
CA ILE A 8 9.84 5.10 -4.90
C ILE A 8 9.35 3.74 -5.37
N ILE A 9 10.21 3.01 -6.09
CA ILE A 9 9.90 1.70 -6.69
C ILE A 9 10.87 0.64 -6.15
N PRO A 10 10.45 -0.21 -5.19
CA PRO A 10 11.21 -1.40 -4.84
C PRO A 10 11.14 -2.41 -5.99
N THR A 11 12.24 -3.05 -6.35
CA THR A 11 12.27 -4.05 -7.43
C THR A 11 13.13 -5.27 -7.06
N PHE A 12 12.67 -6.45 -7.48
CA PHE A 12 13.41 -7.70 -7.39
C PHE A 12 12.92 -8.68 -8.44
N ASN A 13 13.77 -9.03 -9.41
CA ASN A 13 13.46 -9.94 -10.53
C ASN A 13 12.16 -9.54 -11.25
N ARG A 14 12.13 -8.33 -11.83
CA ARG A 14 10.96 -7.72 -12.51
C ARG A 14 11.23 -7.30 -13.96
N ALA A 15 12.15 -7.97 -14.64
CA ALA A 15 12.49 -7.65 -16.03
C ALA A 15 11.26 -7.59 -16.97
N GLU A 16 10.24 -8.41 -16.73
CA GLU A 16 9.04 -8.47 -17.57
C GLU A 16 8.06 -7.30 -17.31
N THR A 17 7.88 -6.90 -16.05
CA THR A 17 6.83 -5.94 -15.65
C THR A 17 7.33 -4.51 -15.47
N LEU A 18 8.54 -4.35 -14.94
CA LEU A 18 9.15 -3.05 -14.63
C LEU A 18 9.15 -2.06 -15.81
N PRO A 19 9.41 -2.45 -17.08
CA PRO A 19 9.36 -1.50 -18.20
C PRO A 19 8.02 -0.78 -18.34
N LYS A 20 6.91 -1.49 -18.11
CA LYS A 20 5.56 -0.92 -18.18
C LYS A 20 5.30 0.05 -17.02
N THR A 21 5.77 -0.31 -15.83
CA THR A 21 5.70 0.54 -14.64
C THR A 21 6.47 1.84 -14.86
N LEU A 22 7.73 1.77 -15.28
CA LEU A 22 8.58 2.95 -15.56
C LEU A 22 8.00 3.82 -16.69
N LYS A 23 7.42 3.20 -17.71
CA LYS A 23 6.74 3.93 -18.78
C LYS A 23 5.52 4.70 -18.28
N SER A 24 4.77 4.15 -17.30
CA SER A 24 3.65 4.84 -16.68
C SER A 24 4.10 6.06 -15.87
N VAL A 25 5.29 6.01 -15.26
CA VAL A 25 5.94 7.15 -14.60
C VAL A 25 6.39 8.19 -15.61
N GLN A 26 7.10 7.78 -16.67
CA GLN A 26 7.59 8.67 -17.71
C GLN A 26 6.47 9.45 -18.42
N ASN A 27 5.29 8.84 -18.53
CA ASN A 27 4.11 9.42 -19.18
C ASN A 27 3.26 10.30 -18.26
N GLN A 28 3.69 10.60 -17.02
CA GLN A 28 2.93 11.50 -16.14
C GLN A 28 2.85 12.91 -16.73
N SER A 29 1.66 13.53 -16.65
CA SER A 29 1.43 14.92 -17.10
C SER A 29 2.17 15.92 -16.22
N HIS A 30 2.26 15.70 -14.91
CA HIS A 30 3.13 16.43 -14.01
C HIS A 30 4.58 16.06 -14.30
N GLN A 31 5.42 17.02 -14.70
CA GLN A 31 6.79 16.76 -15.18
C GLN A 31 7.87 16.92 -14.11
N ASN A 32 7.57 17.56 -12.97
CA ASN A 32 8.55 17.78 -11.90
C ASN A 32 8.55 16.60 -10.91
N TRP A 33 9.15 15.50 -11.32
CA TRP A 33 9.31 14.30 -10.51
C TRP A 33 10.71 13.71 -10.62
N GLU A 34 11.12 12.99 -9.60
CA GLU A 34 12.22 12.04 -9.63
C GLU A 34 11.69 10.63 -9.34
N CYS A 35 12.31 9.61 -9.89
CA CYS A 35 11.94 8.21 -9.68
C CYS A 35 13.15 7.43 -9.19
N LEU A 36 13.07 6.95 -7.96
CA LEU A 36 14.08 6.11 -7.33
C LEU A 36 13.67 4.64 -7.50
N VAL A 37 14.44 3.89 -8.26
CA VAL A 37 14.27 2.43 -8.40
C VAL A 37 15.31 1.76 -7.52
N ILE A 38 14.86 1.03 -6.50
CA ILE A 38 15.73 0.38 -5.53
C ILE A 38 15.68 -1.12 -5.75
N ASP A 39 16.82 -1.69 -6.16
CA ASP A 39 16.98 -3.11 -6.46
C ASP A 39 17.37 -3.91 -5.23
N ASP A 40 16.60 -4.94 -4.93
CA ASP A 40 16.79 -5.86 -3.81
C ASP A 40 17.74 -7.04 -4.14
N GLY A 41 18.63 -6.86 -5.12
CA GLY A 41 19.57 -7.87 -5.58
C GLY A 41 18.98 -8.77 -6.67
N SER A 42 18.44 -8.19 -7.75
CA SER A 42 17.93 -8.93 -8.90
C SER A 42 19.03 -9.71 -9.61
N GLU A 43 18.69 -10.91 -10.06
CA GLU A 43 19.57 -11.83 -10.82
C GLU A 43 19.12 -11.99 -12.28
N ASP A 44 17.97 -11.42 -12.66
CA ASP A 44 17.44 -11.45 -14.02
C ASP A 44 17.92 -10.25 -14.87
N GLN A 45 17.22 -9.92 -15.96
CA GLN A 45 17.57 -8.78 -16.83
C GLN A 45 17.09 -7.41 -16.28
N THR A 46 16.63 -7.32 -15.03
CA THR A 46 16.06 -6.08 -14.45
C THR A 46 17.03 -4.91 -14.56
N GLU A 47 18.29 -5.07 -14.15
CA GLU A 47 19.30 -4.00 -14.22
C GLU A 47 19.58 -3.57 -15.66
N LYS A 48 19.68 -4.51 -16.60
CA LYS A 48 19.91 -4.21 -18.02
C LYS A 48 18.79 -3.38 -18.62
N ILE A 49 17.54 -3.69 -18.28
CA ILE A 49 16.35 -2.96 -18.75
C ILE A 49 16.34 -1.54 -18.21
N LEU A 50 16.75 -1.32 -16.96
CA LEU A 50 16.83 0.00 -16.35
C LEU A 50 17.76 0.96 -17.10
N GLN A 51 18.83 0.48 -17.75
CA GLN A 51 19.78 1.34 -18.47
C GLN A 51 19.10 2.21 -19.54
N GLU A 52 18.03 1.75 -20.18
CA GLU A 52 17.28 2.55 -21.16
C GLU A 52 16.53 3.72 -20.51
N PHE A 53 16.02 3.53 -19.30
CA PHE A 53 15.30 4.57 -18.55
C PHE A 53 16.25 5.57 -17.89
N LEU A 54 17.47 5.15 -17.52
CA LEU A 54 18.48 6.02 -16.93
C LEU A 54 19.04 7.07 -17.89
N LYS A 55 18.68 7.03 -19.18
CA LYS A 55 18.94 8.13 -20.13
C LYS A 55 18.12 9.40 -19.80
N ASP A 56 17.00 9.25 -19.11
CA ASP A 56 16.24 10.34 -18.51
C ASP A 56 16.75 10.55 -17.09
N ASN A 57 17.38 11.71 -16.83
CA ASN A 57 18.05 12.04 -15.57
C ASN A 57 17.11 12.12 -14.35
N ARG A 58 15.81 12.07 -14.55
CA ARG A 58 14.81 11.98 -13.48
C ARG A 58 14.74 10.58 -12.87
N PHE A 59 15.22 9.53 -13.55
CA PHE A 59 15.35 8.18 -12.99
C PHE A 59 16.71 8.01 -12.31
N ARG A 60 16.69 7.43 -11.14
CA ARG A 60 17.88 7.04 -10.37
C ARG A 60 17.77 5.59 -9.97
N PHE A 61 18.86 4.84 -10.12
CA PHE A 61 18.95 3.43 -9.74
C PHE A 61 19.84 3.29 -8.51
N LEU A 62 19.34 2.60 -7.49
CA LEU A 62 20.04 2.31 -6.25
C LEU A 62 19.99 0.80 -6.01
N LYS A 63 21.08 0.23 -5.53
CA LYS A 63 21.10 -1.16 -5.04
C LYS A 63 20.99 -1.16 -3.53
N ARG A 64 20.20 -2.09 -2.99
CA ARG A 64 20.19 -2.32 -1.55
C ARG A 64 21.59 -2.77 -1.11
N PRO A 65 22.22 -2.12 -0.10
CA PRO A 65 23.48 -2.58 0.48
C PRO A 65 23.35 -4.00 1.05
N GLU A 66 24.42 -4.79 0.97
CA GLU A 66 24.39 -6.20 1.39
C GLU A 66 24.17 -6.36 2.91
N ASP A 67 24.59 -5.39 3.70
CA ASP A 67 24.40 -5.32 5.16
C ASP A 67 23.00 -4.89 5.58
N ARG A 68 22.15 -4.45 4.65
CA ARG A 68 20.73 -4.14 4.90
C ARG A 68 19.86 -5.38 4.64
N LYS A 69 18.84 -5.56 5.47
CA LYS A 69 17.89 -6.68 5.34
C LYS A 69 17.23 -6.71 3.95
N LYS A 70 17.12 -7.91 3.37
CA LYS A 70 16.40 -8.11 2.11
C LYS A 70 14.90 -7.90 2.30
N GLY A 71 14.26 -7.18 1.36
CA GLY A 71 12.82 -6.98 1.37
C GLY A 71 12.35 -5.63 0.83
N ALA A 72 11.09 -5.57 0.41
CA ALA A 72 10.48 -4.37 -0.15
C ALA A 72 10.43 -3.20 0.84
N ALA A 73 10.21 -3.46 2.14
CA ALA A 73 10.21 -2.45 3.19
C ALA A 73 11.57 -1.74 3.29
N THR A 74 12.68 -2.50 3.29
CA THR A 74 14.04 -1.95 3.28
C THR A 74 14.31 -1.10 2.02
N CYS A 75 13.90 -1.59 0.85
CA CYS A 75 14.05 -0.83 -0.39
C CYS A 75 13.24 0.47 -0.36
N ARG A 76 12.02 0.46 0.19
CA ARG A 76 11.22 1.68 0.36
C ARG A 76 11.87 2.65 1.35
N ASN A 77 12.50 2.17 2.43
CA ASN A 77 13.25 2.99 3.37
C ASN A 77 14.49 3.63 2.71
N ILE A 78 15.27 2.87 1.94
CA ILE A 78 16.38 3.43 1.15
C ILE A 78 15.87 4.50 0.18
N GLY A 79 14.71 4.28 -0.43
CA GLY A 79 14.05 5.28 -1.25
C GLY A 79 13.72 6.55 -0.46
N LEU A 80 13.16 6.45 0.74
CA LEU A 80 12.87 7.58 1.63
C LEU A 80 14.12 8.34 2.05
N GLU A 81 15.21 7.63 2.38
CA GLU A 81 16.52 8.21 2.75
C GLU A 81 17.14 9.05 1.62
N ASN A 82 16.79 8.76 0.36
CA ASN A 82 17.33 9.40 -0.84
C ASN A 82 16.34 10.33 -1.56
N ALA A 83 15.10 10.40 -1.09
CA ALA A 83 14.04 11.21 -1.67
C ALA A 83 14.29 12.71 -1.47
N GLN A 84 14.05 13.52 -2.52
CA GLN A 84 14.17 14.97 -2.49
C GLN A 84 12.84 15.70 -2.67
N GLY A 85 11.78 14.98 -3.07
CA GLY A 85 10.48 15.56 -3.39
C GLY A 85 9.71 16.09 -2.17
N ASP A 86 8.87 17.07 -2.39
CA ASP A 86 7.92 17.61 -1.40
C ASP A 86 6.77 16.63 -1.15
N TYR A 87 6.56 15.71 -2.09
CA TYR A 87 5.55 14.64 -2.03
C TYR A 87 6.17 13.30 -2.36
N ILE A 88 5.63 12.24 -1.75
CA ILE A 88 6.11 10.86 -1.89
C ILE A 88 5.01 9.98 -2.49
N GLN A 89 5.37 9.24 -3.53
CA GLN A 89 4.58 8.23 -4.20
C GLN A 89 5.28 6.89 -4.11
N PHE A 90 4.71 5.91 -3.40
CA PHE A 90 5.17 4.53 -3.51
C PHE A 90 4.49 3.85 -4.69
N LEU A 91 5.24 3.03 -5.43
CA LEU A 91 4.74 2.30 -6.59
C LEU A 91 5.44 0.94 -6.68
N ASP A 92 4.69 -0.14 -6.70
CA ASP A 92 5.26 -1.46 -6.87
C ASP A 92 5.70 -1.69 -8.34
N SER A 93 6.76 -2.47 -8.54
CA SER A 93 7.45 -2.65 -9.83
C SER A 93 6.66 -3.40 -10.91
N ASP A 94 5.42 -3.75 -10.62
CA ASP A 94 4.49 -4.40 -11.55
C ASP A 94 3.16 -3.65 -11.74
N ASP A 95 2.96 -2.52 -11.02
CA ASP A 95 1.75 -1.71 -11.05
C ASP A 95 1.86 -0.48 -11.97
N LEU A 96 0.73 0.18 -12.26
CA LEU A 96 0.70 1.30 -13.20
C LEU A 96 -0.04 2.51 -12.62
N LEU A 97 0.47 3.70 -12.93
CA LEU A 97 -0.18 4.98 -12.69
C LEU A 97 -0.92 5.45 -13.96
N ALA A 98 -2.13 6.01 -13.81
CA ALA A 98 -2.77 6.75 -14.90
C ALA A 98 -1.95 7.99 -15.26
N PRO A 99 -1.93 8.45 -16.52
CA PRO A 99 -1.04 9.54 -16.96
C PRO A 99 -1.20 10.87 -16.21
N ASN A 100 -2.38 11.15 -15.67
CA ASN A 100 -2.68 12.39 -14.94
C ASN A 100 -2.68 12.21 -13.41
N LYS A 101 -2.19 11.08 -12.89
CA LYS A 101 -2.36 10.74 -11.47
C LYS A 101 -1.65 11.72 -10.54
N LEU A 102 -0.40 12.03 -10.81
CA LEU A 102 0.37 12.92 -9.96
C LEU A 102 -0.19 14.35 -10.00
N GLU A 103 -0.52 14.87 -11.18
CA GLU A 103 -1.07 16.22 -11.35
C GLU A 103 -2.39 16.41 -10.61
N VAL A 104 -3.35 15.48 -10.82
CA VAL A 104 -4.68 15.56 -10.20
C VAL A 104 -4.59 15.52 -8.67
N GLN A 105 -3.77 14.64 -8.13
CA GLN A 105 -3.62 14.53 -6.68
C GLN A 105 -2.83 15.68 -6.08
N LEU A 106 -1.81 16.22 -6.75
CA LEU A 106 -1.07 17.40 -6.30
C LEU A 106 -1.97 18.62 -6.21
N ILE A 107 -2.74 18.91 -7.26
CA ILE A 107 -3.69 20.02 -7.27
C ILE A 107 -4.67 19.88 -6.09
N ALA A 108 -5.25 18.68 -5.92
CA ALA A 108 -6.20 18.44 -4.85
C ALA A 108 -5.60 18.64 -3.45
N LEU A 109 -4.36 18.22 -3.21
CA LEU A 109 -3.66 18.42 -1.94
C LEU A 109 -3.41 19.90 -1.67
N GLN A 110 -2.99 20.66 -2.69
CA GLN A 110 -2.71 22.09 -2.57
C GLN A 110 -3.97 22.93 -2.33
N GLU A 111 -5.02 22.71 -3.12
CA GLU A 111 -6.28 23.42 -3.00
C GLU A 111 -6.97 23.20 -1.65
N ASN A 112 -6.76 22.03 -1.05
CA ASN A 112 -7.38 21.65 0.23
C ASN A 112 -6.46 21.80 1.44
N ASN A 113 -5.20 22.23 1.25
CA ASN A 113 -4.17 22.26 2.30
C ASN A 113 -4.12 20.93 3.06
N ALA A 114 -4.09 19.82 2.33
CA ALA A 114 -4.12 18.46 2.86
C ALA A 114 -2.80 17.72 2.61
N HIS A 115 -2.55 16.68 3.40
CA HIS A 115 -1.30 15.93 3.37
C HIS A 115 -1.39 14.57 2.71
N LEU A 116 -2.61 14.05 2.48
CA LEU A 116 -2.84 12.73 1.88
C LEU A 116 -3.98 12.76 0.87
N ALA A 117 -3.71 12.31 -0.34
CA ALA A 117 -4.70 12.10 -1.38
C ALA A 117 -4.79 10.63 -1.79
N THR A 118 -6.00 10.21 -2.12
CA THR A 118 -6.33 8.90 -2.67
C THR A 118 -6.99 9.05 -4.05
N CYS A 119 -7.09 7.95 -4.79
CA CYS A 119 -7.78 7.93 -6.08
C CYS A 119 -8.50 6.60 -6.31
N LYS A 120 -9.19 6.46 -7.44
CA LYS A 120 -9.71 5.17 -7.87
C LYS A 120 -8.59 4.17 -8.08
N TRP A 121 -8.91 2.89 -8.01
CA TRP A 121 -8.00 1.83 -8.40
C TRP A 121 -8.73 0.75 -9.21
N GLY A 122 -7.96 -0.04 -9.89
CA GLY A 122 -8.45 -1.14 -10.71
C GLY A 122 -7.45 -2.27 -10.76
N VAL A 123 -7.80 -3.31 -11.51
CA VAL A 123 -7.00 -4.51 -11.72
C VAL A 123 -6.57 -4.59 -13.16
N LEU A 124 -5.28 -4.84 -13.38
CA LEU A 124 -4.71 -5.26 -14.66
C LEU A 124 -4.40 -6.76 -14.59
N ARG A 125 -5.07 -7.58 -15.37
CA ARG A 125 -4.82 -9.03 -15.42
C ARG A 125 -3.58 -9.35 -16.24
N SER A 126 -2.60 -10.02 -15.62
CA SER A 126 -1.45 -10.56 -16.37
C SER A 126 -1.92 -11.60 -17.38
N GLY A 127 -1.26 -11.66 -18.55
CA GLY A 127 -1.60 -12.57 -19.65
C GLY A 127 -2.66 -12.02 -20.57
N SER A 128 -3.88 -11.72 -20.13
CA SER A 128 -4.93 -11.16 -21.00
C SER A 128 -4.77 -9.66 -21.27
N GLY A 129 -4.11 -8.93 -20.37
CA GLY A 129 -4.06 -7.46 -20.44
C GLY A 129 -5.39 -6.77 -20.12
N GLU A 130 -6.40 -7.52 -19.68
CA GLU A 130 -7.71 -6.97 -19.33
C GLU A 130 -7.60 -6.01 -18.15
N VAL A 131 -8.23 -4.85 -18.27
CA VAL A 131 -8.29 -3.80 -17.25
C VAL A 131 -9.71 -3.69 -16.72
N HIS A 132 -9.84 -3.72 -15.40
CA HIS A 132 -11.10 -3.44 -14.71
C HIS A 132 -10.86 -2.35 -13.64
N ILE A 133 -11.48 -1.19 -13.81
CA ILE A 133 -11.43 -0.09 -12.84
C ILE A 133 -12.69 -0.17 -11.99
N TYR A 134 -12.51 -0.12 -10.66
CA TYR A 134 -13.64 -0.01 -9.75
C TYR A 134 -14.16 1.45 -9.77
N ASP A 135 -15.27 1.69 -10.46
CA ASP A 135 -15.82 3.03 -10.61
C ASP A 135 -16.49 3.57 -9.35
N LYS A 136 -17.05 2.68 -8.55
CA LYS A 136 -17.79 3.02 -7.34
C LYS A 136 -17.40 2.09 -6.20
N LEU A 137 -16.65 2.61 -5.24
CA LEU A 137 -16.43 1.96 -3.96
C LEU A 137 -16.96 2.87 -2.84
N PRO A 138 -17.47 2.30 -1.75
CA PRO A 138 -17.96 3.10 -0.61
C PRO A 138 -16.89 3.97 0.04
N THR A 139 -15.61 3.68 -0.26
CA THR A 139 -14.44 4.44 0.21
C THR A 139 -14.01 5.56 -0.74
N TYR A 140 -14.72 5.77 -1.85
CA TYR A 140 -14.41 6.80 -2.84
C TYR A 140 -15.07 8.14 -2.50
N HIS A 141 -14.67 8.70 -1.38
CA HIS A 141 -15.02 10.04 -0.92
C HIS A 141 -13.93 10.57 0.02
N GLU A 142 -14.04 11.83 0.38
CA GLU A 142 -13.14 12.46 1.34
C GLU A 142 -13.45 12.04 2.77
N PHE A 143 -12.43 12.05 3.62
CA PHE A 143 -12.57 11.79 5.05
C PHE A 143 -11.96 12.94 5.84
N GLU A 144 -12.68 13.44 6.82
CA GLU A 144 -12.20 14.54 7.69
C GLU A 144 -11.08 14.09 8.63
N ASP A 145 -10.96 12.78 8.90
CA ASP A 145 -9.93 12.17 9.73
C ASP A 145 -9.59 10.78 9.19
N GLY A 146 -8.32 10.41 9.25
CA GLY A 146 -7.81 9.12 8.78
C GLY A 146 -8.48 7.91 9.42
N ILE A 147 -8.88 7.98 10.69
CA ILE A 147 -9.59 6.88 11.35
C ILE A 147 -10.91 6.54 10.64
N ARG A 148 -11.59 7.53 10.03
CA ARG A 148 -12.82 7.31 9.29
C ARG A 148 -12.61 6.51 8.01
N LEU A 149 -11.45 6.67 7.36
CA LEU A 149 -11.07 5.79 6.25
C LEU A 149 -10.84 4.35 6.74
N PHE A 150 -10.21 4.16 7.91
CA PHE A 150 -10.04 2.85 8.53
C PHE A 150 -11.37 2.22 8.94
N ASP A 151 -12.30 2.99 9.50
CA ASP A 151 -13.68 2.57 9.74
C ASP A 151 -14.31 2.03 8.45
N ALA A 152 -14.19 2.81 7.35
CA ALA A 152 -14.74 2.43 6.05
C ALA A 152 -14.12 1.13 5.51
N PHE A 153 -12.81 0.93 5.66
CA PHE A 153 -12.17 -0.34 5.29
C PHE A 153 -12.78 -1.53 6.02
N GLY A 154 -12.99 -1.40 7.33
CA GLY A 154 -13.62 -2.45 8.13
C GLY A 154 -15.11 -2.65 7.81
N TYR A 155 -15.88 -1.58 7.61
CA TYR A 155 -17.32 -1.68 7.29
C TYR A 155 -17.59 -2.29 5.93
N TYR A 156 -16.74 -1.96 4.92
CA TYR A 156 -16.98 -2.34 3.53
C TYR A 156 -16.09 -3.48 3.04
N PHE A 157 -15.28 -4.08 3.92
CA PHE A 157 -14.38 -5.20 3.58
C PHE A 157 -13.43 -4.85 2.43
N THR A 158 -12.89 -3.67 2.43
CA THR A 158 -12.01 -3.15 1.38
C THR A 158 -10.67 -2.66 1.94
N TYR A 159 -9.78 -2.29 1.07
CA TYR A 159 -8.49 -1.66 1.36
C TYR A 159 -8.04 -0.88 0.12
N PHE A 160 -6.99 -0.09 0.26
CA PHE A 160 -6.32 0.56 -0.86
C PHE A 160 -4.88 0.03 -1.00
N PRO A 161 -4.45 -0.32 -2.24
CA PRO A 161 -3.05 -0.66 -2.47
C PRO A 161 -2.15 0.58 -2.34
N PRO A 162 -0.84 0.41 -2.01
CA PRO A 162 0.09 1.50 -1.70
C PRO A 162 0.13 2.64 -2.73
N HIS A 163 0.05 2.32 -4.00
CA HIS A 163 0.17 3.30 -5.09
C HIS A 163 -1.07 4.19 -5.31
N VAL A 164 -2.18 3.92 -4.59
CA VAL A 164 -3.34 4.82 -4.54
C VAL A 164 -2.99 6.16 -3.88
N TYR A 165 -2.11 6.12 -2.87
CA TYR A 165 -1.79 7.27 -2.05
C TYR A 165 -0.76 8.19 -2.72
N LEU A 166 -0.95 9.51 -2.56
CA LEU A 166 0.10 10.53 -2.69
C LEU A 166 0.14 11.27 -1.37
N ALA A 167 1.31 11.36 -0.75
CA ALA A 167 1.47 11.92 0.59
C ALA A 167 2.50 13.06 0.59
N SER A 168 2.28 14.12 1.38
CA SER A 168 3.28 15.16 1.59
C SER A 168 4.48 14.60 2.36
N ARG A 169 5.66 15.19 2.14
CA ARG A 169 6.87 14.87 2.89
C ARG A 169 6.65 15.01 4.40
N GLU A 170 5.95 16.05 4.82
CA GLU A 170 5.65 16.31 6.23
C GLU A 170 4.97 15.10 6.91
N VAL A 171 3.92 14.55 6.30
CA VAL A 171 3.22 13.39 6.88
C VAL A 171 4.07 12.12 6.82
N ILE A 172 4.90 11.96 5.80
CA ILE A 172 5.84 10.83 5.68
C ILE A 172 6.90 10.88 6.79
N GLU A 173 7.52 12.04 7.01
CA GLU A 173 8.52 12.22 8.08
C GLU A 173 7.92 12.00 9.46
N LYS A 174 6.71 12.50 9.72
CA LYS A 174 5.96 12.25 10.96
C LYS A 174 5.64 10.77 11.15
N SER A 175 5.41 10.03 10.08
CA SER A 175 5.09 8.59 10.12
C SER A 175 6.33 7.69 10.25
N GLY A 176 7.51 8.21 9.93
CA GLY A 176 8.77 7.50 10.00
C GLY A 176 8.92 6.43 8.92
N TYR A 177 9.69 5.40 9.21
CA TYR A 177 10.10 4.36 8.27
C TYR A 177 9.15 3.15 8.27
N TRP A 178 9.21 2.37 7.18
CA TRP A 178 8.62 1.04 7.09
C TRP A 178 9.27 0.10 8.11
N ASN A 179 8.49 -0.80 8.69
CA ASN A 179 9.03 -1.83 9.57
C ASN A 179 9.65 -2.95 8.71
N GLU A 180 10.98 -3.03 8.69
CA GLU A 180 11.74 -3.99 7.90
C GLU A 180 11.61 -5.44 8.41
N GLU A 181 11.05 -5.65 9.60
CA GLU A 181 10.78 -6.99 10.15
C GLU A 181 9.49 -7.61 9.60
N LEU A 182 8.64 -6.81 8.94
CA LEU A 182 7.38 -7.29 8.39
C LEU A 182 7.54 -7.78 6.95
N THR A 183 6.86 -8.89 6.63
CA THR A 183 6.73 -9.45 5.28
C THR A 183 5.28 -9.52 4.81
N LEU A 184 4.33 -9.73 5.74
CA LEU A 184 2.91 -9.65 5.44
C LEU A 184 2.29 -8.42 6.09
N ASN A 185 1.46 -7.71 5.31
CA ASN A 185 0.77 -6.49 5.74
C ASN A 185 1.72 -5.36 6.19
N ASP A 186 2.94 -5.34 5.62
CA ASP A 186 3.90 -4.25 5.80
C ASP A 186 3.33 -2.91 5.31
N ASP A 187 2.59 -2.95 4.21
CA ASP A 187 1.85 -1.81 3.65
C ASP A 187 0.71 -1.35 4.58
N GLY A 188 -0.06 -2.28 5.15
CA GLY A 188 -1.09 -1.96 6.13
C GLY A 188 -0.52 -1.31 7.39
N ASP A 189 0.61 -1.82 7.90
CA ASP A 189 1.31 -1.22 9.04
C ASP A 189 1.78 0.20 8.72
N TYR A 190 2.47 0.39 7.59
CA TYR A 190 3.02 1.68 7.21
C TYR A 190 1.93 2.73 6.92
N PHE A 191 0.96 2.38 6.06
CA PHE A 191 -0.10 3.33 5.71
C PHE A 191 -1.06 3.61 6.85
N SER A 192 -1.17 2.74 7.87
CA SER A 192 -1.88 3.12 9.08
C SER A 192 -1.25 4.34 9.77
N LYS A 193 0.10 4.41 9.82
CA LYS A 193 0.82 5.58 10.35
C LYS A 193 0.57 6.82 9.51
N VAL A 194 0.70 6.70 8.18
CA VAL A 194 0.50 7.81 7.24
C VAL A 194 -0.93 8.35 7.32
N ILE A 195 -1.92 7.47 7.32
CA ILE A 195 -3.34 7.83 7.37
C ILE A 195 -3.69 8.51 8.69
N PHE A 196 -3.22 7.99 9.84
CA PHE A 196 -3.52 8.59 11.16
C PHE A 196 -2.80 9.91 11.39
N ASN A 197 -1.65 10.13 10.75
CA ASN A 197 -0.91 11.38 10.82
C ASN A 197 -1.37 12.44 9.81
N SER A 198 -2.18 12.06 8.81
CA SER A 198 -2.55 12.96 7.71
C SER A 198 -3.68 13.93 8.02
N GLY A 199 -4.48 13.67 9.07
CA GLY A 199 -5.74 14.37 9.28
C GLY A 199 -6.72 14.07 8.15
N ARG A 200 -7.10 15.10 7.38
CA ARG A 200 -8.02 14.95 6.25
C ARG A 200 -7.42 14.14 5.09
N VAL A 201 -8.22 13.25 4.51
CA VAL A 201 -7.87 12.45 3.33
C VAL A 201 -8.72 12.89 2.15
N ILE A 202 -8.09 13.36 1.08
CA ILE A 202 -8.77 13.84 -0.12
C ILE A 202 -8.95 12.69 -1.12
N PHE A 203 -10.09 12.63 -1.78
CA PHE A 203 -10.37 11.64 -2.82
C PHE A 203 -10.42 12.29 -4.20
N CYS A 204 -9.60 11.78 -5.13
CA CYS A 204 -9.47 12.26 -6.50
C CYS A 204 -10.18 11.31 -7.48
N ALA A 205 -11.43 11.63 -7.83
CA ALA A 205 -12.26 10.81 -8.73
C ALA A 205 -11.78 10.79 -10.20
N ALA A 206 -11.02 11.81 -10.62
CA ALA A 206 -10.61 12.02 -12.02
C ALA A 206 -9.38 11.22 -12.45
N THR A 207 -8.82 10.41 -11.55
CA THR A 207 -7.64 9.59 -11.83
C THR A 207 -7.72 8.22 -11.17
N HIS A 208 -6.80 7.32 -11.56
CA HIS A 208 -6.78 5.95 -11.05
C HIS A 208 -5.36 5.36 -11.09
N VAL A 209 -5.24 4.19 -10.46
CA VAL A 209 -4.07 3.32 -10.54
C VAL A 209 -4.50 1.90 -10.88
N LEU A 210 -3.59 1.09 -11.41
CA LEU A 210 -3.86 -0.29 -11.77
C LEU A 210 -2.93 -1.23 -11.00
N TYR A 211 -3.55 -2.10 -10.21
CA TYR A 211 -2.90 -3.19 -9.49
C TYR A 211 -2.82 -4.42 -10.38
N ARG A 212 -1.60 -4.95 -10.61
CA ARG A 212 -1.43 -6.13 -11.45
C ARG A 212 -1.80 -7.40 -10.70
N ARG A 213 -2.69 -8.21 -11.30
CA ARG A 213 -3.07 -9.54 -10.80
C ARG A 213 -2.70 -10.65 -11.76
N GLY A 214 -2.16 -11.75 -11.19
CA GLY A 214 -1.68 -12.92 -11.95
C GLY A 214 -0.19 -12.81 -12.30
N GLY A 215 0.49 -13.96 -12.44
CA GLY A 215 1.91 -14.02 -12.81
C GLY A 215 2.85 -14.21 -11.61
N GLY A 216 2.89 -15.44 -11.06
CA GLY A 216 3.90 -15.84 -10.07
C GLY A 216 3.41 -15.92 -8.62
N GLU A 217 4.31 -16.38 -7.76
CA GLU A 217 4.08 -16.44 -6.31
C GLU A 217 3.96 -15.04 -5.71
N ARG A 218 3.01 -14.87 -4.78
CA ARG A 218 2.76 -13.62 -4.09
C ARG A 218 3.26 -13.71 -2.67
N ILE A 219 3.99 -12.70 -2.22
CA ILE A 219 4.38 -12.54 -0.82
C ILE A 219 3.12 -12.50 0.07
N SER A 220 2.05 -11.86 -0.38
CA SER A 220 0.76 -11.78 0.35
C SER A 220 0.06 -13.12 0.57
N SER A 221 0.57 -14.22 0.03
CA SER A 221 0.07 -15.59 0.21
C SER A 221 1.00 -16.46 1.09
N ASP A 222 2.03 -15.87 1.68
CA ASP A 222 2.94 -16.58 2.56
C ASP A 222 2.29 -16.82 3.93
N TYR A 223 1.72 -18.02 4.12
CA TYR A 223 1.22 -18.50 5.40
C TYR A 223 2.22 -19.42 6.10
N SER A 224 3.53 -19.21 5.89
CA SER A 224 4.58 -19.77 6.74
C SER A 224 4.43 -19.26 8.17
N GLU A 225 5.08 -19.92 9.13
CA GLU A 225 5.07 -19.45 10.53
C GLU A 225 5.57 -18.00 10.62
N TYR A 226 6.61 -17.67 9.87
CA TYR A 226 7.17 -16.30 9.83
C TYR A 226 6.17 -15.29 9.25
N GLY A 227 5.53 -15.60 8.13
CA GLY A 227 4.51 -14.73 7.54
C GLY A 227 3.30 -14.53 8.45
N ILE A 228 2.84 -15.60 9.15
CA ILE A 228 1.76 -15.50 10.13
C ILE A 228 2.16 -14.60 11.30
N GLN A 229 3.37 -14.74 11.85
CA GLN A 229 3.87 -13.90 12.93
C GLN A 229 3.99 -12.44 12.50
N SER A 230 4.51 -12.17 11.29
CA SER A 230 4.56 -10.84 10.69
C SER A 230 3.17 -10.19 10.61
N PHE A 231 2.16 -10.94 10.15
CA PHE A 231 0.79 -10.45 10.08
C PHE A 231 0.21 -10.14 11.47
N ILE A 232 0.44 -11.00 12.46
CA ILE A 232 -0.01 -10.78 13.85
C ILE A 232 0.66 -9.52 14.42
N GLN A 233 1.97 -9.38 14.23
CA GLN A 233 2.73 -8.22 14.68
C GLN A 233 2.21 -6.93 14.06
N SER A 234 2.04 -6.89 12.74
CA SER A 234 1.51 -5.74 12.01
C SER A 234 0.15 -5.30 12.55
N TRP A 235 -0.82 -6.21 12.67
CA TRP A 235 -2.15 -5.86 13.16
C TRP A 235 -2.21 -5.56 14.65
N SER A 236 -1.29 -6.09 15.45
CA SER A 236 -1.14 -5.70 16.85
C SER A 236 -0.65 -4.25 16.97
N SER A 237 0.34 -3.87 16.16
CA SER A 237 0.84 -2.49 16.10
C SER A 237 -0.22 -1.51 15.60
N ILE A 238 -1.04 -1.90 14.62
CA ILE A 238 -2.18 -1.09 14.15
C ILE A 238 -3.22 -0.90 15.27
N ASP A 239 -3.59 -1.98 15.98
CA ASP A 239 -4.55 -1.92 17.10
C ASP A 239 -4.06 -1.00 18.24
N GLU A 240 -2.78 -1.07 18.56
CA GLU A 240 -2.14 -0.21 19.55
C GLU A 240 -2.19 1.26 19.15
N ARG A 241 -1.82 1.60 17.91
CA ARG A 241 -1.91 2.98 17.39
C ARG A 241 -3.34 3.52 17.41
N ILE A 242 -4.33 2.70 17.05
CA ILE A 242 -5.75 3.11 17.11
C ILE A 242 -6.15 3.40 18.54
N ARG A 243 -5.77 2.55 19.50
CA ARG A 243 -6.07 2.75 20.91
C ARG A 243 -5.40 4.00 21.48
N GLU A 244 -4.12 4.23 21.14
CA GLU A 244 -3.35 5.37 21.66
C GLU A 244 -3.82 6.71 21.09
N ASN A 245 -4.13 6.76 19.79
CA ASN A 245 -4.48 8.02 19.13
C ASN A 245 -5.98 8.37 19.22
N TYR A 246 -6.86 7.37 19.37
CA TYR A 246 -8.31 7.56 19.26
C TYR A 246 -9.11 6.97 20.42
N ASP A 247 -8.47 6.35 21.42
CA ASP A 247 -9.13 5.67 22.55
C ASP A 247 -10.18 4.62 22.10
N ILE A 248 -9.94 3.99 20.95
CA ILE A 248 -10.82 2.95 20.40
C ILE A 248 -10.21 1.59 20.66
N SER A 249 -10.88 0.77 21.43
CA SER A 249 -10.57 -0.65 21.61
C SER A 249 -11.39 -1.51 20.65
N ASN A 250 -10.80 -2.62 20.17
CA ASN A 250 -11.49 -3.58 19.30
C ASN A 250 -12.03 -2.97 17.97
N HIS A 251 -11.25 -2.14 17.33
CA HIS A 251 -11.63 -1.52 16.06
C HIS A 251 -12.09 -2.57 15.03
N ILE A 252 -13.16 -2.25 14.29
CA ILE A 252 -13.83 -3.19 13.37
C ILE A 252 -12.89 -3.80 12.33
N PHE A 253 -12.01 -3.02 11.74
CA PHE A 253 -11.07 -3.50 10.71
C PHE A 253 -10.02 -4.45 11.28
N VAL A 254 -9.51 -4.19 12.48
CA VAL A 254 -8.59 -5.07 13.20
C VAL A 254 -9.27 -6.41 13.56
N ARG A 255 -10.49 -6.35 14.11
CA ARG A 255 -11.27 -7.56 14.43
C ARG A 255 -11.53 -8.43 13.21
N GLN A 256 -11.80 -7.79 12.07
CA GLN A 256 -11.97 -8.47 10.78
C GLN A 256 -10.68 -9.13 10.29
N ALA A 257 -9.54 -8.42 10.39
CA ALA A 257 -8.25 -8.97 10.00
C ALA A 257 -7.87 -10.19 10.86
N ARG A 258 -8.06 -10.12 12.18
CA ARG A 258 -7.89 -11.25 13.10
C ARG A 258 -8.77 -12.45 12.69
N ARG A 259 -10.02 -12.20 12.36
CA ARG A 259 -10.95 -13.22 11.89
C ARG A 259 -10.48 -13.84 10.57
N ASN A 260 -10.07 -13.04 9.61
CA ASN A 260 -9.61 -13.50 8.30
C ASN A 260 -8.37 -14.39 8.43
N LEU A 261 -7.39 -13.98 9.25
CA LEU A 261 -6.22 -14.82 9.51
C LEU A 261 -6.63 -16.14 10.20
N TYR A 262 -7.42 -16.06 11.29
CA TYR A 262 -7.89 -17.24 12.01
C TYR A 262 -8.52 -18.27 11.06
N SER A 263 -9.41 -17.84 10.17
CA SER A 263 -10.09 -18.73 9.23
C SER A 263 -9.17 -19.42 8.20
N LYS A 264 -7.98 -18.89 8.00
CA LYS A 264 -6.98 -19.45 7.05
C LYS A 264 -5.99 -20.41 7.70
N ILE A 265 -5.74 -20.25 9.01
CA ILE A 265 -4.65 -20.95 9.68
C ILE A 265 -5.11 -21.91 10.79
N ALA A 266 -6.36 -21.79 11.29
CA ALA A 266 -6.79 -22.54 12.47
C ALA A 266 -6.63 -24.06 12.34
N ASP A 267 -6.95 -24.61 11.17
CA ASP A 267 -6.83 -26.05 10.90
C ASP A 267 -5.38 -26.49 10.58
N LYS A 268 -4.57 -25.58 10.02
CA LYS A 268 -3.22 -25.89 9.54
C LYS A 268 -2.13 -25.61 10.58
N HIS A 269 -2.35 -24.63 11.43
CA HIS A 269 -1.39 -24.13 12.42
C HIS A 269 -2.05 -23.92 13.80
N PRO A 270 -2.72 -24.95 14.40
CA PRO A 270 -3.44 -24.79 15.67
C PRO A 270 -2.52 -24.31 16.80
N GLN A 271 -1.25 -24.76 16.79
CA GLN A 271 -0.25 -24.34 17.79
C GLN A 271 0.05 -22.82 17.74
N LEU A 272 -0.03 -22.20 16.55
CA LEU A 272 0.15 -20.74 16.43
C LEU A 272 -1.08 -19.99 16.92
N VAL A 273 -2.27 -20.54 16.70
CA VAL A 273 -3.50 -19.98 17.24
C VAL A 273 -3.49 -20.01 18.76
N GLU A 274 -3.08 -21.10 19.37
CA GLU A 274 -2.95 -21.26 20.82
C GLU A 274 -1.89 -20.29 21.38
N ARG A 275 -0.69 -20.24 20.76
CA ARG A 275 0.40 -19.32 21.17
C ARG A 275 -0.03 -17.84 21.15
N HIS A 276 -0.93 -17.46 20.24
CA HIS A 276 -1.42 -16.10 20.05
C HIS A 276 -2.90 -15.93 20.42
N GLN A 277 -3.36 -16.69 21.42
CA GLN A 277 -4.78 -16.73 21.82
C GLN A 277 -5.33 -15.32 22.10
N ASP A 278 -4.60 -14.48 22.82
CA ASP A 278 -5.02 -13.09 23.14
C ASP A 278 -5.30 -12.23 21.89
N PHE A 279 -4.55 -12.47 20.81
CA PHE A 279 -4.80 -11.80 19.54
C PHE A 279 -6.09 -12.31 18.88
N PHE A 280 -6.31 -13.64 18.87
CA PHE A 280 -7.44 -14.24 18.19
C PHE A 280 -8.76 -14.18 18.97
N ASP A 281 -8.75 -14.10 20.29
CA ASP A 281 -9.96 -13.96 21.11
C ASP A 281 -10.69 -12.64 20.89
N LYS A 282 -9.97 -11.61 20.44
CA LYS A 282 -10.52 -10.31 20.06
C LYS A 282 -11.04 -10.27 18.60
N ARG A 283 -11.11 -11.41 17.89
CA ARG A 283 -11.59 -11.46 16.50
C ARG A 283 -13.11 -11.25 16.41
N MET A 284 -13.54 -10.82 15.24
CA MET A 284 -14.96 -10.76 14.92
C MET A 284 -15.58 -12.17 14.97
N SER A 285 -16.75 -12.31 15.60
CA SER A 285 -17.44 -13.61 15.63
C SER A 285 -17.88 -14.05 14.22
N THR A 286 -18.08 -15.36 14.05
CA THR A 286 -18.53 -15.94 12.77
C THR A 286 -19.87 -15.35 12.34
N ILE A 287 -20.81 -15.24 13.25
CA ILE A 287 -22.16 -14.73 12.96
C ILE A 287 -22.08 -13.26 12.56
N GLU A 288 -21.37 -12.41 13.32
CA GLU A 288 -21.19 -11.00 13.01
C GLU A 288 -20.54 -10.80 11.63
N TYR A 289 -19.49 -11.58 11.32
CA TYR A 289 -18.79 -11.53 10.04
C TYR A 289 -19.73 -11.79 8.87
N PHE A 290 -20.51 -12.90 8.91
CA PHE A 290 -21.41 -13.24 7.82
C PHE A 290 -22.56 -12.27 7.69
N LEU A 291 -23.14 -11.76 8.79
CA LEU A 291 -24.19 -10.74 8.75
C LEU A 291 -23.68 -9.44 8.09
N ARG A 292 -22.49 -8.98 8.46
CA ARG A 292 -21.90 -7.77 7.88
C ARG A 292 -21.57 -7.96 6.39
N LYS A 293 -21.00 -9.11 6.03
CA LYS A 293 -20.66 -9.43 4.64
C LYS A 293 -21.90 -9.52 3.76
N ALA A 294 -22.97 -10.13 4.24
CA ALA A 294 -24.25 -10.19 3.53
C ALA A 294 -24.83 -8.77 3.32
N ASN A 295 -24.81 -7.93 4.35
CA ASN A 295 -25.26 -6.54 4.25
C ASN A 295 -24.43 -5.73 3.24
N ALA A 296 -23.11 -5.89 3.23
CA ALA A 296 -22.24 -5.22 2.26
C ALA A 296 -22.54 -5.66 0.83
N LYS A 297 -22.80 -6.95 0.61
CA LYS A 297 -23.20 -7.50 -0.69
C LYS A 297 -24.57 -6.99 -1.15
N ILE A 298 -25.57 -6.96 -0.25
CA ILE A 298 -26.91 -6.42 -0.56
C ILE A 298 -26.83 -4.95 -0.98
N LYS A 299 -25.93 -4.17 -0.36
CA LYS A 299 -25.70 -2.77 -0.70
C LYS A 299 -24.79 -2.56 -1.93
N GLY A 300 -24.35 -3.62 -2.60
CA GLY A 300 -23.52 -3.54 -3.79
C GLY A 300 -22.06 -3.13 -3.51
N TYR A 301 -21.55 -3.38 -2.32
CA TYR A 301 -20.19 -3.03 -1.90
C TYR A 301 -19.16 -4.18 -2.06
N LEU A 302 -19.64 -5.41 -2.39
CA LEU A 302 -18.83 -6.61 -2.61
C LEU A 302 -19.21 -7.28 -3.93
#